data_cba6a201d866caa5ed71c4897cfcf475
#
_entry.id   cba6a201d866caa5ed71c4897cfcf475
#
_cell.length_a   1.000
_cell.length_b   1.000
_cell.length_c   1.000
_cell.angle_alpha   90.00
_cell.angle_beta   90.00
_cell.angle_gamma   90.00
#
_symmetry.space_group_name_H-M   'P 1'
#
loop_
_entity.id
_entity.type
_entity.pdbx_description
1 polymer ?
#
loop_
_entity_poly.entity_id
_entity_poly.type
_entity_poly.pdbx_seq_one_letter_code
_entity_poly.pdbx_strand_id
1 'polypeptide(L)'
;MKAQPLPQASQASTRRWSPRRWATGILAVVLFLMLAIQFVPYGRNHVNPPVLAEPAWDSPTTRALFVRACADCHSNQTVWPWYSSVAPVSWLVTKDVVDGRAAFNVSEWGRANNEGDDAAETVQEGEMPLWFYVPLHPQAALTPDERAQLITGLTATFGGGYND
;
A
#
# COMPACT_ATOMS: atom_id res chain seq x y z
N MET A 1 -58.86 48.56 -41.41
CA MET A 1 -58.53 47.54 -40.40
C MET A 1 -57.04 47.34 -40.44
N LYS A 2 -56.30 47.77 -39.32
CA LYS A 2 -54.84 47.53 -39.18
C LYS A 2 -54.62 46.23 -38.41
N ALA A 3 -53.98 45.28 -39.11
CA ALA A 3 -53.63 44.00 -38.50
C ALA A 3 -52.60 44.23 -37.35
N GLN A 4 -52.90 43.74 -36.14
CA GLN A 4 -51.93 43.71 -35.02
C GLN A 4 -50.89 42.60 -35.25
N PRO A 5 -49.63 42.88 -35.06
CA PRO A 5 -48.58 41.85 -35.12
C PRO A 5 -48.76 40.88 -33.95
N LEU A 6 -48.64 39.59 -34.23
CA LEU A 6 -48.64 38.50 -33.25
C LEU A 6 -47.46 38.62 -32.29
N PRO A 7 -47.63 38.28 -31.00
CA PRO A 7 -46.50 38.28 -30.04
C PRO A 7 -45.46 37.26 -30.43
N GLN A 8 -44.21 37.71 -30.59
CA GLN A 8 -43.07 36.84 -30.84
C GLN A 8 -42.80 35.99 -29.57
N ALA A 9 -42.87 34.68 -29.76
CA ALA A 9 -42.50 33.75 -28.67
C ALA A 9 -41.06 33.97 -28.27
N SER A 10 -40.86 34.29 -27.02
CA SER A 10 -39.53 34.42 -26.38
C SER A 10 -38.74 33.10 -26.54
N GLN A 11 -37.73 33.12 -27.39
CA GLN A 11 -36.78 31.97 -27.49
C GLN A 11 -36.01 31.83 -26.20
N ALA A 12 -36.43 30.87 -25.40
CA ALA A 12 -35.66 30.47 -24.21
C ALA A 12 -34.26 30.00 -24.66
N SER A 13 -33.25 30.81 -24.40
CA SER A 13 -31.87 30.46 -24.66
C SER A 13 -31.48 29.25 -23.83
N THR A 14 -31.47 28.07 -24.41
CA THR A 14 -30.88 26.88 -23.80
C THR A 14 -29.38 27.08 -23.75
N ARG A 15 -28.88 27.51 -22.57
CA ARG A 15 -27.47 27.72 -22.29
C ARG A 15 -26.73 26.37 -22.41
N ARG A 16 -26.24 26.05 -23.59
CA ARG A 16 -25.38 24.87 -23.83
C ARG A 16 -24.06 25.10 -23.09
N TRP A 17 -23.88 24.38 -22.02
CA TRP A 17 -22.61 24.41 -21.28
C TRP A 17 -21.53 23.74 -22.13
N SER A 18 -20.44 24.47 -22.40
CA SER A 18 -19.35 23.95 -23.21
C SER A 18 -18.65 22.79 -22.46
N PRO A 19 -18.23 21.72 -23.15
CA PRO A 19 -17.54 20.58 -22.53
C PRO A 19 -16.28 21.01 -21.73
N ARG A 20 -15.64 22.09 -22.15
CA ARG A 20 -14.50 22.68 -21.42
C ARG A 20 -14.89 23.15 -20.02
N ARG A 21 -16.05 23.78 -19.83
CA ARG A 21 -16.51 24.24 -18.51
C ARG A 21 -16.82 23.07 -17.57
N TRP A 22 -17.35 21.98 -18.12
CA TRP A 22 -17.55 20.77 -17.34
C TRP A 22 -16.21 20.14 -16.94
N ALA A 23 -15.25 20.04 -17.87
CA ALA A 23 -13.92 19.51 -17.56
C ALA A 23 -13.17 20.32 -16.51
N THR A 24 -13.21 21.66 -16.60
CA THR A 24 -12.60 22.53 -15.57
C THR A 24 -13.30 22.42 -14.22
N GLY A 25 -14.63 22.29 -14.21
CA GLY A 25 -15.39 22.09 -12.98
C GLY A 25 -15.05 20.76 -12.30
N ILE A 26 -14.99 19.67 -13.07
CA ILE A 26 -14.58 18.34 -12.56
C ILE A 26 -13.15 18.40 -12.00
N LEU A 27 -12.21 18.97 -12.75
CA LEU A 27 -10.83 19.13 -12.30
C LEU A 27 -10.75 19.91 -10.99
N ALA A 28 -11.47 21.02 -10.88
CA ALA A 28 -11.50 21.82 -9.66
C ALA A 28 -12.03 21.03 -8.47
N VAL A 29 -13.11 20.24 -8.67
CA VAL A 29 -13.66 19.37 -7.62
C VAL A 29 -12.66 18.28 -7.21
N VAL A 30 -12.00 17.62 -8.18
CA VAL A 30 -10.99 16.60 -7.89
C VAL A 30 -9.82 17.18 -7.09
N LEU A 31 -9.30 18.34 -7.51
CA LEU A 31 -8.23 19.02 -6.78
C LEU A 31 -8.65 19.44 -5.37
N PHE A 32 -9.87 19.95 -5.22
CA PHE A 32 -10.42 20.28 -3.91
C PHE A 32 -10.52 19.05 -3.01
N LEU A 33 -11.04 17.93 -3.54
CA LEU A 33 -11.13 16.69 -2.78
C LEU A 33 -9.75 16.13 -2.42
N MET A 34 -8.77 16.20 -3.35
CA MET A 34 -7.39 15.79 -3.07
C MET A 34 -6.74 16.65 -1.97
N LEU A 35 -7.04 17.94 -1.93
CA LEU A 35 -6.59 18.81 -0.84
C LEU A 35 -7.34 18.52 0.47
N ALA A 36 -8.65 18.30 0.40
CA ALA A 36 -9.47 18.03 1.57
C ALA A 36 -9.08 16.74 2.29
N ILE A 37 -8.78 15.67 1.55
CA ILE A 37 -8.33 14.40 2.16
C ILE A 37 -6.98 14.52 2.87
N GLN A 38 -6.16 15.55 2.55
CA GLN A 38 -4.89 15.77 3.27
C GLN A 38 -5.13 16.21 4.74
N PHE A 39 -6.31 16.64 5.12
CA PHE A 39 -6.62 16.96 6.51
C PHE A 39 -7.04 15.75 7.35
N VAL A 40 -7.25 14.59 6.73
CA VAL A 40 -7.51 13.33 7.45
C VAL A 40 -6.20 12.85 8.09
N PRO A 41 -6.13 12.70 9.43
CA PRO A 41 -4.87 12.40 10.12
C PRO A 41 -4.44 10.92 10.00
N TYR A 42 -5.29 10.05 9.47
CA TYR A 42 -4.97 8.62 9.31
C TYR A 42 -3.76 8.40 8.41
N GLY A 43 -2.90 7.49 8.80
CA GLY A 43 -1.71 7.12 8.00
C GLY A 43 -0.53 8.10 8.08
N ARG A 44 -0.54 9.04 9.03
CA ARG A 44 0.57 10.01 9.20
C ARG A 44 1.49 9.71 10.37
N ASN A 45 1.11 8.73 11.20
CA ASN A 45 1.91 8.35 12.34
C ASN A 45 2.89 7.25 11.94
N HIS A 46 4.11 7.64 11.58
CA HIS A 46 5.18 6.76 11.13
C HIS A 46 6.00 6.23 12.32
N VAL A 47 5.32 5.64 13.30
CA VAL A 47 5.98 5.09 14.48
C VAL A 47 6.55 3.72 14.18
N ASN A 48 7.83 3.55 14.51
CA ASN A 48 8.50 2.27 14.59
C ASN A 48 8.65 1.91 16.08
N PRO A 49 7.89 0.90 16.59
CA PRO A 49 8.09 0.40 17.95
C PRO A 49 9.49 -0.17 18.14
N PRO A 50 9.95 -0.36 19.39
CA PRO A 50 11.25 -0.98 19.62
C PRO A 50 11.28 -2.43 19.13
N VAL A 51 12.46 -2.88 18.72
CA VAL A 51 12.72 -4.29 18.45
C VAL A 51 12.86 -5.00 19.79
N LEU A 52 12.02 -5.99 20.05
CA LEU A 52 12.01 -6.76 21.31
C LEU A 52 12.81 -8.05 21.18
N ALA A 53 12.57 -8.80 20.10
CA ALA A 53 13.25 -10.06 19.80
C ALA A 53 13.18 -10.33 18.31
N GLU A 54 14.27 -10.81 17.71
CA GLU A 54 14.28 -11.35 16.34
C GLU A 54 14.25 -12.90 16.41
N PRO A 55 13.79 -13.58 15.33
CA PRO A 55 13.92 -15.04 15.22
C PRO A 55 15.39 -15.46 15.15
N ALA A 56 15.65 -16.71 15.48
CA ALA A 56 16.95 -17.34 15.21
C ALA A 56 17.06 -17.66 13.72
N TRP A 57 17.50 -16.69 12.93
CA TRP A 57 17.66 -16.84 11.49
C TRP A 57 18.56 -18.03 11.14
N ASP A 58 18.14 -18.84 10.16
CA ASP A 58 18.94 -19.97 9.65
C ASP A 58 20.28 -19.49 9.09
N SER A 59 20.31 -18.34 8.46
CA SER A 59 21.50 -17.74 7.87
C SER A 59 21.45 -16.20 7.81
N PRO A 60 22.62 -15.52 7.78
CA PRO A 60 22.69 -14.09 7.49
C PRO A 60 22.11 -13.71 6.13
N THR A 61 22.17 -14.63 5.15
CA THR A 61 21.61 -14.40 3.80
C THR A 61 20.11 -14.33 3.82
N THR A 62 19.42 -15.24 4.50
CA THR A 62 17.97 -15.23 4.68
C THR A 62 17.53 -13.94 5.36
N ARG A 63 18.19 -13.56 6.44
CA ARG A 63 17.91 -12.29 7.11
C ARG A 63 18.06 -11.10 6.17
N ALA A 64 19.14 -11.05 5.38
CA ALA A 64 19.40 -9.95 4.45
C ALA A 64 18.32 -9.87 3.34
N LEU A 65 17.91 -11.00 2.77
CA LEU A 65 16.85 -11.08 1.77
C LEU A 65 15.51 -10.66 2.37
N PHE A 66 15.19 -11.13 3.58
CA PHE A 66 13.98 -10.75 4.29
C PHE A 66 13.95 -9.25 4.59
N VAL A 67 15.04 -8.69 5.14
CA VAL A 67 15.11 -7.25 5.44
C VAL A 67 14.89 -6.41 4.19
N ARG A 68 15.43 -6.84 3.06
CA ARG A 68 15.32 -6.13 1.78
C ARG A 68 13.92 -6.16 1.18
N ALA A 69 13.19 -7.27 1.34
CA ALA A 69 11.94 -7.51 0.61
C ALA A 69 10.67 -7.46 1.49
N CYS A 70 10.79 -7.68 2.81
CA CYS A 70 9.66 -7.95 3.68
C CYS A 70 9.60 -7.04 4.92
N ALA A 71 10.76 -6.58 5.42
CA ALA A 71 10.86 -5.95 6.74
C ALA A 71 10.08 -4.62 6.85
N ASP A 72 9.84 -3.91 5.76
CA ASP A 72 9.06 -2.67 5.81
C ASP A 72 7.64 -2.89 6.37
N CYS A 73 7.02 -4.05 6.05
CA CYS A 73 5.70 -4.40 6.56
C CYS A 73 5.75 -5.40 7.73
N HIS A 74 6.76 -6.26 7.80
CA HIS A 74 6.83 -7.36 8.75
C HIS A 74 7.87 -7.17 9.87
N SER A 75 8.23 -5.91 10.15
CA SER A 75 9.10 -5.55 11.28
C SER A 75 8.74 -4.19 11.90
N ASN A 76 9.36 -3.87 13.03
CA ASN A 76 9.31 -2.54 13.64
C ASN A 76 10.36 -1.58 13.05
N GLN A 77 10.95 -1.91 11.88
CA GLN A 77 12.04 -1.16 11.24
C GLN A 77 11.64 -0.64 9.86
N THR A 78 10.37 -0.26 9.67
CA THR A 78 9.85 0.29 8.42
C THR A 78 10.64 1.52 7.97
N VAL A 79 11.11 1.53 6.73
CA VAL A 79 11.66 2.72 6.08
C VAL A 79 10.53 3.46 5.39
N TRP A 80 9.94 4.44 6.07
CA TRP A 80 8.79 5.18 5.59
C TRP A 80 9.14 6.05 4.37
N PRO A 81 8.60 5.77 3.17
CA PRO A 81 8.88 6.57 1.99
C PRO A 81 8.14 7.91 2.05
N TRP A 82 8.59 8.91 1.30
CA TRP A 82 7.98 10.25 1.32
C TRP A 82 6.48 10.25 0.97
N TYR A 83 6.04 9.36 0.08
CA TYR A 83 4.64 9.27 -0.32
C TYR A 83 3.74 8.66 0.76
N SER A 84 4.30 8.01 1.79
CA SER A 84 3.54 7.57 2.97
C SER A 84 2.97 8.74 3.80
N SER A 85 3.34 9.98 3.47
CA SER A 85 2.77 11.18 4.08
C SER A 85 1.66 11.83 3.25
N VAL A 86 1.35 11.30 2.05
CA VAL A 86 0.41 11.90 1.09
C VAL A 86 -0.82 11.01 0.91
N ALA A 87 -2.00 11.50 1.34
CA ALA A 87 -3.25 10.78 1.14
C ALA A 87 -3.68 10.78 -0.36
N PRO A 88 -4.27 9.70 -0.88
CA PRO A 88 -4.71 8.48 -0.16
C PRO A 88 -3.63 7.41 -0.03
N VAL A 89 -2.44 7.59 -0.63
CA VAL A 89 -1.37 6.58 -0.63
C VAL A 89 -0.88 6.29 0.80
N SER A 90 -0.81 7.32 1.66
CA SER A 90 -0.49 7.16 3.08
C SER A 90 -1.39 6.15 3.79
N TRP A 91 -2.66 6.10 3.41
CA TRP A 91 -3.63 5.18 4.01
C TRP A 91 -3.35 3.73 3.62
N LEU A 92 -2.98 3.49 2.34
CA LEU A 92 -2.60 2.17 1.86
C LEU A 92 -1.32 1.70 2.56
N VAL A 93 -0.25 2.51 2.52
CA VAL A 93 1.03 2.16 3.15
C VAL A 93 0.86 1.84 4.64
N THR A 94 0.11 2.67 5.35
CA THR A 94 -0.15 2.42 6.78
C THR A 94 -0.93 1.14 7.00
N LYS A 95 -1.95 0.88 6.18
CA LYS A 95 -2.72 -0.37 6.25
C LYS A 95 -1.81 -1.57 6.04
N ASP A 96 -0.96 -1.55 5.00
CA ASP A 96 -0.06 -2.67 4.68
C ASP A 96 0.94 -2.93 5.81
N VAL A 97 1.49 -1.87 6.43
CA VAL A 97 2.40 -2.00 7.58
C VAL A 97 1.67 -2.53 8.81
N VAL A 98 0.46 -2.05 9.09
CA VAL A 98 -0.34 -2.52 10.23
C VAL A 98 -0.74 -3.98 10.05
N ASP A 99 -1.24 -4.34 8.89
CA ASP A 99 -1.68 -5.70 8.59
C ASP A 99 -0.48 -6.67 8.55
N GLY A 100 0.64 -6.27 7.92
CA GLY A 100 1.85 -7.06 7.88
C GLY A 100 2.40 -7.35 9.29
N ARG A 101 2.49 -6.32 10.14
CA ARG A 101 2.88 -6.49 11.55
C ARG A 101 1.86 -7.32 12.34
N ALA A 102 0.59 -7.26 11.98
CA ALA A 102 -0.44 -8.05 12.65
C ALA A 102 -0.33 -9.53 12.29
N ALA A 103 -0.12 -9.88 11.03
CA ALA A 103 0.08 -11.24 10.57
C ALA A 103 1.32 -11.84 11.23
N PHE A 104 2.50 -11.31 10.96
CA PHE A 104 3.70 -11.64 11.73
C PHE A 104 4.69 -10.46 11.77
N ASN A 105 5.52 -10.41 12.81
CA ASN A 105 6.47 -9.35 13.05
C ASN A 105 7.77 -9.93 13.59
N VAL A 106 8.83 -9.88 12.78
CA VAL A 106 10.15 -10.39 13.18
C VAL A 106 10.81 -9.58 14.28
N SER A 107 10.37 -8.36 14.55
CA SER A 107 10.84 -7.54 15.66
C SER A 107 10.18 -7.87 17.00
N GLU A 108 9.15 -8.68 17.00
CA GLU A 108 8.39 -9.12 18.17
C GLU A 108 8.25 -10.66 18.15
N TRP A 109 9.31 -11.34 17.76
CA TRP A 109 9.30 -12.79 17.64
C TRP A 109 9.01 -13.44 18.98
N GLY A 110 8.10 -14.40 18.99
CA GLY A 110 7.65 -15.05 20.23
C GLY A 110 6.38 -14.45 20.83
N ARG A 111 5.80 -13.39 20.25
CA ARG A 111 4.43 -12.99 20.61
C ARG A 111 3.43 -14.09 20.20
N ALA A 112 2.30 -14.19 20.91
CA ALA A 112 1.20 -15.05 20.49
C ALA A 112 0.65 -14.64 19.12
N ASN A 113 0.23 -15.60 18.31
CA ASN A 113 -0.34 -15.39 16.95
C ASN A 113 0.64 -14.71 15.98
N ASN A 114 1.88 -15.15 15.95
CA ASN A 114 2.88 -14.70 14.98
C ASN A 114 2.98 -15.74 13.86
N GLU A 115 2.23 -15.55 12.77
CA GLU A 115 1.99 -16.52 11.68
C GLU A 115 3.15 -16.53 10.65
N GLY A 116 4.39 -16.60 11.13
CA GLY A 116 5.56 -16.60 10.26
C GLY A 116 5.78 -17.91 9.50
N ASP A 117 5.15 -18.98 9.92
CA ASP A 117 5.20 -20.31 9.33
C ASP A 117 4.67 -20.34 7.88
N ASP A 118 3.69 -19.52 7.53
CA ASP A 118 3.16 -19.39 6.16
C ASP A 118 4.01 -18.52 5.24
N ALA A 119 5.02 -17.84 5.77
CA ALA A 119 5.81 -16.86 5.02
C ALA A 119 6.54 -17.46 3.80
N ALA A 120 7.01 -18.70 3.90
CA ALA A 120 7.66 -19.39 2.77
C ALA A 120 6.68 -19.70 1.64
N GLU A 121 5.45 -20.12 1.97
CA GLU A 121 4.40 -20.45 1.03
C GLU A 121 3.91 -19.21 0.28
N THR A 122 3.62 -18.11 0.97
CA THR A 122 3.18 -16.85 0.34
C THR A 122 4.23 -16.29 -0.63
N VAL A 123 5.53 -16.45 -0.33
CA VAL A 123 6.60 -16.12 -1.27
C VAL A 123 6.62 -17.09 -2.45
N GLN A 124 6.42 -18.38 -2.23
CA GLN A 124 6.40 -19.41 -3.29
C GLN A 124 5.23 -19.20 -4.25
N GLU A 125 4.06 -18.83 -3.76
CA GLU A 125 2.87 -18.56 -4.56
C GLU A 125 2.94 -17.21 -5.28
N GLY A 126 3.83 -16.34 -4.88
CA GLY A 126 4.03 -15.01 -5.48
C GLY A 126 3.09 -13.94 -4.94
N GLU A 127 2.45 -14.21 -3.82
CA GLU A 127 1.65 -13.22 -3.11
C GLU A 127 2.52 -12.15 -2.44
N MET A 128 3.73 -12.58 -1.98
CA MET A 128 4.73 -11.68 -1.39
C MET A 128 6.07 -11.71 -2.16
N PRO A 129 6.74 -10.56 -2.29
CA PRO A 129 6.31 -9.20 -1.95
C PRO A 129 5.12 -8.73 -2.81
N LEU A 130 4.29 -7.82 -2.30
CA LEU A 130 3.14 -7.29 -3.03
C LEU A 130 3.54 -6.69 -4.38
N TRP A 131 2.82 -7.03 -5.45
CA TRP A 131 3.16 -6.66 -6.83
C TRP A 131 3.25 -5.15 -7.05
N PHE A 132 2.47 -4.34 -6.33
CA PHE A 132 2.48 -2.86 -6.41
C PHE A 132 3.57 -2.22 -5.53
N TYR A 133 4.14 -2.98 -4.57
CA TYR A 133 5.24 -2.53 -3.73
C TYR A 133 6.57 -2.52 -4.49
N VAL A 134 6.88 -3.60 -5.21
CA VAL A 134 8.16 -3.83 -5.90
C VAL A 134 8.55 -2.70 -6.87
N PRO A 135 7.65 -2.16 -7.73
CA PRO A 135 8.01 -1.07 -8.65
C PRO A 135 8.50 0.22 -7.96
N LEU A 136 8.05 0.48 -6.74
CA LEU A 136 8.45 1.64 -5.95
C LEU A 136 9.65 1.32 -5.02
N HIS A 137 9.99 0.03 -4.87
CA HIS A 137 11.06 -0.48 -4.02
C HIS A 137 11.91 -1.48 -4.81
N PRO A 138 12.75 -1.01 -5.76
CA PRO A 138 13.52 -1.91 -6.63
C PRO A 138 14.42 -2.89 -5.86
N GLN A 139 14.83 -2.52 -4.65
CA GLN A 139 15.60 -3.40 -3.75
C GLN A 139 14.82 -4.64 -3.33
N ALA A 140 13.50 -4.59 -3.31
CA ALA A 140 12.63 -5.71 -2.98
C ALA A 140 12.42 -6.70 -4.13
N ALA A 141 12.85 -6.34 -5.34
CA ALA A 141 12.84 -7.26 -6.48
C ALA A 141 13.84 -8.39 -6.23
N LEU A 142 13.32 -9.59 -6.06
CA LEU A 142 14.13 -10.80 -5.88
C LEU A 142 14.37 -11.47 -7.25
N THR A 143 15.61 -11.86 -7.52
CA THR A 143 15.91 -12.76 -8.64
C THR A 143 15.31 -14.16 -8.35
N PRO A 144 15.14 -15.03 -9.37
CA PRO A 144 14.67 -16.40 -9.13
C PRO A 144 15.50 -17.16 -8.09
N ASP A 145 16.83 -17.00 -8.13
CA ASP A 145 17.74 -17.66 -7.19
C ASP A 145 17.60 -17.10 -5.77
N GLU A 146 17.51 -15.77 -5.62
CA GLU A 146 17.28 -15.13 -4.32
C GLU A 146 15.94 -15.53 -3.73
N ARG A 147 14.90 -15.64 -4.57
CA ARG A 147 13.57 -16.11 -4.15
C ARG A 147 13.64 -17.55 -3.65
N ALA A 148 14.30 -18.45 -4.37
CA ALA A 148 14.46 -19.84 -3.93
C ALA A 148 15.27 -19.94 -2.63
N GLN A 149 16.32 -19.14 -2.46
CA GLN A 149 17.09 -19.04 -1.23
C GLN A 149 16.23 -18.51 -0.08
N LEU A 150 15.44 -17.47 -0.31
CA LEU A 150 14.55 -16.92 0.70
C LEU A 150 13.50 -17.95 1.16
N ILE A 151 12.83 -18.65 0.23
CA ILE A 151 11.87 -19.71 0.56
C ILE A 151 12.50 -20.77 1.44
N THR A 152 13.66 -21.29 1.04
CA THR A 152 14.39 -22.30 1.81
C THR A 152 14.75 -21.79 3.20
N GLY A 153 15.26 -20.57 3.28
CA GLY A 153 15.66 -19.96 4.55
C GLY A 153 14.49 -19.63 5.47
N LEU A 154 13.36 -19.18 4.92
CA LEU A 154 12.14 -18.93 5.72
C LEU A 154 11.58 -20.23 6.28
N THR A 155 11.53 -21.31 5.46
CA THR A 155 11.14 -22.63 5.93
C THR A 155 12.05 -23.13 7.06
N ALA A 156 13.36 -22.92 6.96
CA ALA A 156 14.31 -23.32 8.00
C ALA A 156 14.21 -22.44 9.27
N THR A 157 13.90 -21.15 9.11
CA THR A 157 13.83 -20.19 10.23
C THR A 157 12.52 -20.28 11.01
N PHE A 158 11.38 -20.36 10.29
CA PHE A 158 10.06 -20.23 10.88
C PHE A 158 9.32 -21.59 11.00
N GLY A 159 9.83 -22.62 10.40
CA GLY A 159 9.13 -23.86 10.18
C GLY A 159 8.29 -23.82 8.90
N GLY A 160 8.12 -24.95 8.24
CA GLY A 160 7.16 -25.07 7.15
C GLY A 160 5.76 -25.32 7.76
N GLY A 161 4.77 -24.53 7.35
CA GLY A 161 3.37 -24.63 7.78
C GLY A 161 2.63 -25.93 7.41
N TYR A 162 3.35 -27.00 7.16
CA TYR A 162 2.83 -28.35 6.96
C TYR A 162 3.30 -29.26 8.08
N ASN A 163 2.64 -29.20 9.22
CA ASN A 163 2.50 -30.37 10.10
C ASN A 163 1.07 -30.88 9.90
N ASP A 164 0.96 -32.02 9.21
CA ASP A 164 -0.23 -32.84 8.97
C ASP A 164 -1.22 -32.94 10.15
#